data_5f46c7fb48df66ca912a8be061661a57
#
_entry.id   5f46c7fb48df66ca912a8be061661a57
#
_cell.length_a   1.000
_cell.length_b   1.000
_cell.length_c   1.000
_cell.angle_alpha   90.00
_cell.angle_beta   90.00
_cell.angle_gamma   90.00
#
_symmetry.space_group_name_H-M   'P 1'
#
loop_
_entity.id
_entity.type
_entity.pdbx_description
1 polymer ?
#
loop_
_entity_poly.entity_id
_entity_poly.type
_entity_poly.pdbx_seq_one_letter_code
_entity_poly.pdbx_strand_id
1 'polypeptide(L)'
;MRNVKLVFRVTCVALAFVAIAAQEAVKREPMTFTLDCAGGDCPLLKGTPQTSGMRGGSVKLQPGDSVGWHSTAANEEALVILHGSGIAKIEGHPDVPLREKMLAYIPPATRHNITNSGTEILEYVWVVSPASNTAK
;
A
#
# COMPACT_ATOMS: atom_id res chain seq x y z
N MET A 1 45.18 59.49 40.09
CA MET A 1 44.07 59.58 39.15
C MET A 1 44.04 58.29 38.33
N ARG A 2 43.13 57.37 38.63
CA ARG A 2 43.01 56.05 37.96
C ARG A 2 41.81 56.08 37.05
N ASN A 3 42.03 56.05 35.72
CA ASN A 3 40.96 55.98 34.72
C ASN A 3 40.42 54.53 34.62
N VAL A 4 39.21 54.34 35.07
CA VAL A 4 38.46 53.08 34.89
C VAL A 4 37.76 53.15 33.51
N LYS A 5 38.24 52.36 32.56
CA LYS A 5 37.54 52.18 31.29
C LYS A 5 36.45 51.14 31.46
N LEU A 6 35.20 51.56 31.41
CA LEU A 6 33.99 50.72 31.42
C LEU A 6 33.83 50.11 30.03
N VAL A 7 34.03 48.79 29.90
CA VAL A 7 33.80 48.03 28.66
C VAL A 7 32.35 47.54 28.65
N PHE A 8 31.52 48.15 27.85
CA PHE A 8 30.16 47.62 27.56
C PHE A 8 30.28 46.41 26.65
N ARG A 9 29.98 45.22 27.14
CA ARG A 9 29.78 44.03 26.32
C ARG A 9 28.32 44.02 25.82
N VAL A 10 28.13 44.31 24.55
CA VAL A 10 26.85 44.13 23.86
C VAL A 10 26.72 42.66 23.51
N THR A 11 25.84 41.95 24.23
CA THR A 11 25.51 40.56 23.90
C THR A 11 24.39 40.58 22.85
N CYS A 12 24.74 40.35 21.59
CA CYS A 12 23.74 40.11 20.54
C CYS A 12 23.10 38.73 20.76
N VAL A 13 21.85 38.70 21.22
CA VAL A 13 21.02 37.50 21.24
C VAL A 13 20.44 37.35 19.84
N ALA A 14 20.99 36.43 19.05
CA ALA A 14 20.40 36.03 17.76
C ALA A 14 19.19 35.18 18.03
N LEU A 15 17.99 35.72 17.84
CA LEU A 15 16.75 34.99 17.82
C LEU A 15 16.67 34.20 16.50
N ALA A 16 16.94 32.90 16.53
CA ALA A 16 16.72 32.00 15.43
C ALA A 16 15.22 31.75 15.30
N PHE A 17 14.56 32.38 14.35
CA PHE A 17 13.20 32.03 13.92
C PHE A 17 13.26 30.69 13.19
N VAL A 18 12.87 29.60 13.88
CA VAL A 18 12.59 28.33 13.22
C VAL A 18 11.25 28.48 12.52
N ALA A 19 11.26 28.73 11.22
CA ALA A 19 10.07 28.67 10.39
C ALA A 19 9.61 27.21 10.30
N ILE A 20 8.61 26.84 11.09
CA ILE A 20 7.90 25.58 10.92
C ILE A 20 7.05 25.76 9.63
N ALA A 21 7.59 25.25 8.53
CA ALA A 21 6.81 25.12 7.31
C ALA A 21 5.66 24.13 7.59
N ALA A 22 4.44 24.63 7.69
CA ALA A 22 3.27 23.79 7.71
C ALA A 22 3.23 23.00 6.40
N GLN A 23 3.47 21.69 6.48
CA GLN A 23 3.38 20.82 5.32
C GLN A 23 1.90 20.75 4.93
N GLU A 24 1.53 21.41 3.85
CA GLU A 24 0.16 21.36 3.34
C GLU A 24 -0.18 19.89 3.07
N ALA A 25 -1.27 19.43 3.65
CA ALA A 25 -1.78 18.08 3.41
C ALA A 25 -2.14 17.97 1.91
N VAL A 26 -1.51 17.03 1.22
CA VAL A 26 -1.81 16.78 -0.19
C VAL A 26 -3.29 16.45 -0.34
N LYS A 27 -4.07 17.35 -0.93
CA LYS A 27 -5.49 17.12 -1.21
C LYS A 27 -5.60 16.04 -2.28
N ARG A 28 -6.31 14.95 -1.96
CA ARG A 28 -6.58 13.84 -2.88
C ARG A 28 -8.04 13.90 -3.29
N GLU A 29 -8.29 13.71 -4.57
CA GLU A 29 -9.65 13.74 -5.11
C GLU A 29 -10.21 12.32 -5.26
N PRO A 30 -11.54 12.14 -5.12
CA PRO A 30 -12.20 10.88 -5.45
C PRO A 30 -11.95 10.50 -6.90
N MET A 31 -11.76 9.21 -7.17
CA MET A 31 -11.51 8.69 -8.51
C MET A 31 -12.18 7.33 -8.71
N THR A 32 -12.47 7.00 -9.96
CA THR A 32 -13.04 5.72 -10.36
C THR A 32 -12.19 5.11 -11.48
N PHE A 33 -12.17 3.78 -11.52
CA PHE A 33 -11.49 3.03 -12.57
C PHE A 33 -12.41 1.95 -13.09
N THR A 34 -12.37 1.71 -14.40
CA THR A 34 -12.96 0.51 -14.99
C THR A 34 -12.00 -0.66 -14.77
N LEU A 35 -12.54 -1.85 -14.50
CA LEU A 35 -11.74 -3.07 -14.34
C LEU A 35 -11.52 -3.79 -15.68
N ASP A 36 -11.73 -3.10 -16.79
CA ASP A 36 -11.63 -3.66 -18.14
C ASP A 36 -10.17 -3.74 -18.60
N CYS A 37 -9.43 -4.68 -18.01
CA CYS A 37 -8.07 -5.01 -18.38
C CYS A 37 -8.06 -6.23 -19.30
N ALA A 38 -7.17 -6.25 -20.28
CA ALA A 38 -7.09 -7.31 -21.28
C ALA A 38 -6.72 -8.69 -20.69
N GLY A 39 -6.02 -8.73 -19.55
CA GLY A 39 -5.60 -9.95 -18.84
C GLY A 39 -4.34 -9.72 -18.03
N GLY A 40 -3.98 -10.68 -17.16
CA GLY A 40 -2.88 -10.57 -16.24
C GLY A 40 -3.12 -9.56 -15.12
N ASP A 41 -2.06 -9.01 -14.54
CA ASP A 41 -2.10 -7.98 -13.50
C ASP A 41 -2.20 -6.58 -14.11
N CYS A 42 -3.18 -5.81 -13.66
CA CYS A 42 -3.49 -4.48 -14.14
C CYS A 42 -3.58 -3.47 -12.96
N PRO A 43 -2.48 -2.81 -12.61
CA PRO A 43 -2.46 -1.80 -11.55
C PRO A 43 -3.23 -0.55 -11.94
N LEU A 44 -4.17 -0.13 -11.08
CA LEU A 44 -5.05 1.04 -11.27
C LEU A 44 -4.77 2.13 -10.25
N LEU A 45 -4.71 1.79 -8.96
CA LEU A 45 -4.26 2.67 -7.88
C LEU A 45 -2.75 2.51 -7.68
N LYS A 46 -1.99 3.58 -7.81
CA LYS A 46 -0.51 3.53 -7.88
C LYS A 46 0.21 3.89 -6.57
N GLY A 47 -0.52 4.17 -5.49
CA GLY A 47 0.08 4.63 -4.23
C GLY A 47 0.35 6.13 -4.22
N THR A 48 1.35 6.56 -3.45
CA THR A 48 1.72 7.98 -3.34
C THR A 48 2.29 8.52 -4.66
N PRO A 49 1.89 9.72 -5.11
CA PRO A 49 1.04 10.71 -4.42
C PRO A 49 -0.47 10.54 -4.65
N GLN A 50 -0.91 9.62 -5.51
CA GLN A 50 -2.32 9.43 -5.90
C GLN A 50 -3.20 9.08 -4.68
N THR A 51 -2.69 8.24 -3.79
CA THR A 51 -3.31 7.85 -2.52
C THR A 51 -2.34 8.10 -1.36
N SER A 52 -2.72 7.78 -0.14
CA SER A 52 -1.83 7.81 1.04
C SER A 52 -0.93 6.56 1.17
N GLY A 53 -0.74 5.81 0.08
CA GLY A 53 0.05 4.58 0.04
C GLY A 53 -0.76 3.37 -0.42
N MET A 54 -2.09 3.46 -0.47
CA MET A 54 -2.94 2.39 -0.98
C MET A 54 -2.67 2.17 -2.47
N ARG A 55 -2.48 0.92 -2.86
CA ARG A 55 -2.38 0.45 -4.24
C ARG A 55 -3.50 -0.53 -4.52
N GLY A 56 -3.90 -0.68 -5.76
CA GLY A 56 -4.95 -1.62 -6.12
C GLY A 56 -5.04 -1.80 -7.62
N GLY A 57 -5.62 -2.90 -8.02
CA GLY A 57 -5.78 -3.25 -9.42
C GLY A 57 -6.69 -4.45 -9.59
N SER A 58 -6.78 -4.93 -10.81
CA SER A 58 -7.47 -6.17 -11.13
C SER A 58 -6.53 -7.19 -11.77
N VAL A 59 -6.87 -8.45 -11.59
CA VAL A 59 -6.16 -9.58 -12.20
C VAL A 59 -7.16 -10.47 -12.91
N LYS A 60 -6.78 -10.94 -14.11
CA LYS A 60 -7.48 -12.00 -14.87
C LYS A 60 -6.49 -13.11 -15.19
N LEU A 61 -6.73 -14.31 -14.66
CA LEU A 61 -5.91 -15.50 -14.89
C LEU A 61 -6.69 -16.54 -15.68
N GLN A 62 -6.09 -17.07 -16.73
CA GLN A 62 -6.61 -18.24 -17.43
C GLN A 62 -6.52 -19.49 -16.52
N PRO A 63 -7.31 -20.55 -16.79
CA PRO A 63 -7.19 -21.80 -16.07
C PRO A 63 -5.74 -22.32 -16.04
N GLY A 64 -5.23 -22.60 -14.85
CA GLY A 64 -3.84 -23.04 -14.62
C GLY A 64 -2.81 -21.94 -14.45
N ASP A 65 -3.13 -20.68 -14.79
CA ASP A 65 -2.20 -19.54 -14.58
C ASP A 65 -2.07 -19.14 -13.12
N SER A 66 -1.01 -18.45 -12.80
CA SER A 66 -0.78 -17.86 -11.49
C SER A 66 -0.02 -16.53 -11.59
N VAL A 67 -0.14 -15.70 -10.54
CA VAL A 67 0.62 -14.43 -10.46
C VAL A 67 2.07 -14.63 -10.07
N GLY A 68 2.45 -15.83 -9.62
CA GLY A 68 3.77 -16.14 -9.10
C GLY A 68 3.93 -15.80 -7.61
N TRP A 69 4.93 -16.42 -6.98
CA TRP A 69 5.24 -16.19 -5.58
C TRP A 69 5.82 -14.81 -5.34
N HIS A 70 5.14 -14.01 -4.52
CA HIS A 70 5.57 -12.65 -4.15
C HIS A 70 5.18 -12.32 -2.70
N SER A 71 5.54 -11.13 -2.25
CA SER A 71 5.14 -10.57 -0.96
C SER A 71 4.89 -9.08 -1.12
N THR A 72 3.91 -8.55 -0.40
CA THR A 72 3.62 -7.12 -0.32
C THR A 72 4.46 -6.40 0.75
N ALA A 73 5.51 -7.07 1.26
CA ALA A 73 6.41 -6.59 2.31
C ALA A 73 5.64 -6.13 3.56
N ALA A 74 5.84 -4.91 4.03
CA ALA A 74 5.18 -4.38 5.24
C ALA A 74 3.71 -3.97 5.01
N ASN A 75 3.12 -4.33 3.86
CA ASN A 75 1.73 -3.99 3.55
C ASN A 75 0.83 -5.22 3.72
N GLU A 76 -0.39 -4.99 4.12
CA GLU A 76 -1.47 -5.98 4.09
C GLU A 76 -2.19 -5.95 2.75
N GLU A 77 -2.82 -7.07 2.38
CA GLU A 77 -3.53 -7.20 1.11
C GLU A 77 -4.90 -7.82 1.30
N ALA A 78 -5.87 -7.29 0.56
CA ALA A 78 -7.21 -7.85 0.40
C ALA A 78 -7.47 -8.22 -1.04
N LEU A 79 -8.11 -9.37 -1.26
CA LEU A 79 -8.54 -9.85 -2.57
C LEU A 79 -10.06 -9.95 -2.60
N VAL A 80 -10.70 -9.32 -3.55
CA VAL A 80 -12.16 -9.44 -3.80
C VAL A 80 -12.36 -10.25 -5.05
N ILE A 81 -12.88 -11.48 -4.91
CA ILE A 81 -13.08 -12.39 -6.03
C ILE A 81 -14.37 -12.03 -6.75
N LEU A 82 -14.25 -11.63 -8.01
CA LEU A 82 -15.35 -11.20 -8.85
C LEU A 82 -15.96 -12.35 -9.67
N HIS A 83 -15.10 -13.24 -10.19
CA HIS A 83 -15.53 -14.35 -11.03
C HIS A 83 -14.57 -15.53 -10.92
N GLY A 84 -15.04 -16.74 -11.15
CA GLY A 84 -14.26 -17.96 -11.19
C GLY A 84 -13.85 -18.50 -9.82
N SER A 85 -12.87 -19.38 -9.82
CA SER A 85 -12.35 -20.01 -8.61
C SER A 85 -10.84 -20.24 -8.68
N GLY A 86 -10.20 -20.23 -7.51
CA GLY A 86 -8.76 -20.39 -7.41
C GLY A 86 -8.31 -20.80 -6.02
N ILE A 87 -7.01 -20.74 -5.82
CA ILE A 87 -6.34 -21.03 -4.52
C ILE A 87 -5.33 -19.93 -4.24
N ALA A 88 -5.42 -19.35 -3.05
CA ALA A 88 -4.32 -18.58 -2.49
C ALA A 88 -3.41 -19.52 -1.70
N LYS A 89 -2.20 -19.74 -2.21
CA LYS A 89 -1.12 -20.43 -1.51
C LYS A 89 -0.39 -19.43 -0.63
N ILE A 90 -0.38 -19.66 0.67
CA ILE A 90 0.18 -18.73 1.66
C ILE A 90 1.27 -19.46 2.44
N GLU A 91 2.49 -18.95 2.40
CA GLU A 91 3.64 -19.56 3.06
C GLU A 91 3.40 -19.72 4.56
N GLY A 92 3.60 -20.95 5.08
CA GLY A 92 3.36 -21.27 6.49
C GLY A 92 1.89 -21.45 6.90
N HIS A 93 0.95 -21.37 5.95
CA HIS A 93 -0.49 -21.56 6.20
C HIS A 93 -1.10 -22.60 5.25
N PRO A 94 -2.25 -23.21 5.61
CA PRO A 94 -3.03 -24.00 4.67
C PRO A 94 -3.46 -23.18 3.45
N ASP A 95 -3.61 -23.85 2.31
CA ASP A 95 -4.16 -23.25 1.11
C ASP A 95 -5.56 -22.68 1.36
N VAL A 96 -5.81 -21.45 0.90
CA VAL A 96 -7.10 -20.77 1.04
C VAL A 96 -7.87 -20.87 -0.28
N PRO A 97 -9.01 -21.57 -0.31
CA PRO A 97 -9.84 -21.63 -1.50
C PRO A 97 -10.49 -20.27 -1.78
N LEU A 98 -10.42 -19.84 -3.04
CA LEU A 98 -11.04 -18.61 -3.55
C LEU A 98 -12.22 -18.94 -4.45
N ARG A 99 -13.35 -18.25 -4.26
CA ARG A 99 -14.55 -18.39 -5.07
C ARG A 99 -15.20 -17.03 -5.27
N GLU A 100 -16.01 -16.91 -6.29
CA GLU A 100 -16.81 -15.71 -6.55
C GLU A 100 -17.53 -15.22 -5.28
N LYS A 101 -17.56 -13.89 -5.09
CA LYS A 101 -18.14 -13.18 -3.93
C LYS A 101 -17.43 -13.42 -2.60
N MET A 102 -16.19 -13.90 -2.63
CA MET A 102 -15.34 -13.99 -1.43
C MET A 102 -14.40 -12.81 -1.30
N LEU A 103 -14.10 -12.46 -0.06
CA LEU A 103 -13.01 -11.58 0.34
C LEU A 103 -11.95 -12.44 1.04
N ALA A 104 -10.70 -12.36 0.58
CA ALA A 104 -9.56 -12.97 1.24
C ALA A 104 -8.62 -11.89 1.79
N TYR A 105 -7.94 -12.19 2.89
CA TYR A 105 -6.98 -11.30 3.52
C TYR A 105 -5.61 -11.98 3.60
N ILE A 106 -4.57 -11.25 3.27
CA ILE A 106 -3.17 -11.69 3.34
C ILE A 106 -2.40 -10.74 4.26
N PRO A 107 -1.81 -11.27 5.35
CA PRO A 107 -1.09 -10.45 6.31
C PRO A 107 0.20 -9.84 5.72
N PRO A 108 0.75 -8.79 6.36
CA PRO A 108 2.05 -8.24 5.99
C PRO A 108 3.17 -9.28 6.08
N ALA A 109 4.25 -9.05 5.33
CA ALA A 109 5.46 -9.87 5.29
C ALA A 109 5.25 -11.35 4.95
N THR A 110 4.12 -11.68 4.34
CA THR A 110 3.73 -13.06 4.01
C THR A 110 3.91 -13.32 2.52
N ARG A 111 4.71 -14.34 2.16
CA ARG A 111 4.81 -14.79 0.77
C ARG A 111 3.57 -15.57 0.37
N HIS A 112 3.06 -15.29 -0.80
CA HIS A 112 1.86 -15.94 -1.32
C HIS A 112 1.86 -16.00 -2.84
N ASN A 113 0.97 -16.84 -3.38
CA ASN A 113 0.75 -16.98 -4.82
C ASN A 113 -0.73 -17.28 -5.06
N ILE A 114 -1.36 -16.56 -5.96
CA ILE A 114 -2.73 -16.83 -6.39
C ILE A 114 -2.70 -17.63 -7.68
N THR A 115 -3.37 -18.77 -7.68
CA THR A 115 -3.46 -19.67 -8.83
C THR A 115 -4.92 -19.86 -9.22
N ASN A 116 -5.21 -19.77 -10.49
CA ASN A 116 -6.51 -20.22 -11.02
C ASN A 116 -6.54 -21.75 -11.06
N SER A 117 -7.24 -22.36 -10.14
CA SER A 117 -7.46 -23.81 -10.07
C SER A 117 -8.82 -24.25 -10.64
N GLY A 118 -9.59 -23.31 -11.17
CA GLY A 118 -10.88 -23.55 -11.82
C GLY A 118 -10.76 -23.83 -13.32
N THR A 119 -11.91 -23.91 -13.96
CA THR A 119 -12.05 -24.15 -15.41
C THR A 119 -12.43 -22.90 -16.19
N GLU A 120 -12.75 -21.80 -15.49
CA GLU A 120 -13.10 -20.50 -16.05
C GLU A 120 -12.03 -19.47 -15.69
N ILE A 121 -12.07 -18.29 -16.29
CA ILE A 121 -11.19 -17.18 -15.91
C ILE A 121 -11.41 -16.85 -14.43
N LEU A 122 -10.33 -16.78 -13.65
CA LEU A 122 -10.34 -16.20 -12.31
C LEU A 122 -10.13 -14.70 -12.43
N GLU A 123 -11.13 -13.92 -12.01
CA GLU A 123 -11.04 -12.46 -11.97
C GLU A 123 -11.19 -11.98 -10.53
N TYR A 124 -10.27 -11.11 -10.10
CA TYR A 124 -10.30 -10.50 -8.77
C TYR A 124 -9.71 -9.11 -8.74
N VAL A 125 -10.14 -8.32 -7.76
CA VAL A 125 -9.51 -7.04 -7.39
C VAL A 125 -8.58 -7.30 -6.22
N TRP A 126 -7.38 -6.74 -6.29
CA TRP A 126 -6.47 -6.67 -5.16
C TRP A 126 -6.34 -5.24 -4.64
N VAL A 127 -6.24 -5.10 -3.32
CA VAL A 127 -5.98 -3.83 -2.63
C VAL A 127 -4.87 -4.07 -1.62
N VAL A 128 -3.81 -3.29 -1.73
CA VAL A 128 -2.65 -3.31 -0.83
C VAL A 128 -2.57 -1.99 -0.09
N SER A 129 -2.50 -2.07 1.24
CA SER A 129 -2.43 -0.91 2.13
C SER A 129 -1.26 -1.04 3.10
N PRO A 130 -0.56 0.06 3.43
CA PRO A 130 0.44 0.03 4.49
C PRO A 130 -0.19 -0.46 5.81
N ALA A 131 0.40 -1.52 6.39
CA ALA A 131 0.00 -1.95 7.72
C ALA A 131 0.54 -0.96 8.76
N SER A 132 -0.35 -0.38 9.57
CA SER A 132 0.08 0.47 10.68
C SER A 132 0.62 -0.40 11.82
N ASN A 133 1.89 -0.25 12.18
CA ASN A 133 2.50 -0.94 13.34
C ASN A 133 2.03 -0.38 14.71
N THR A 134 0.91 0.32 14.76
CA THR A 134 0.32 0.74 16.03
C THR A 134 -0.45 -0.42 16.64
N ALA A 135 0.25 -1.42 17.17
CA ALA A 135 -0.31 -2.22 18.25
C ALA A 135 -0.58 -1.25 19.43
N LYS A 136 -1.85 -1.05 19.76
CA LYS A 136 -2.25 -0.39 21.00
C LYS A 136 -2.06 -1.34 22.16
#